data_0c99aa0e60eb3349fb0d5c2ece0ebaae
#
_entry.id   0c99aa0e60eb3349fb0d5c2ece0ebaae
#
_cell.length_a   1.000
_cell.length_b   1.000
_cell.length_c   1.000
_cell.angle_alpha   90.00
_cell.angle_beta   90.00
_cell.angle_gamma   90.00
#
_symmetry.space_group_name_H-M   'P 1'
#
loop_
_entity.id
_entity.type
_entity.pdbx_description
1 polymer ?
#
loop_
_entity_poly.entity_id
_entity_poly.type
_entity_poly.pdbx_seq_one_letter_code
_entity_poly.pdbx_strand_id
1 'polypeptide(L)'
;MAEFHDANTPEGKLLQRITAARSDRSTVSSALNRFYELALPFRAPISSTVTRSTQTRLEEQEDIFDDTLQTTVLDFGAEMMDRFTPHYKPWADLKPVKQLDSSQKKAGLALIKERQELIYAEIKRSDFYEQSSQPWLDVAGSKGGIVIPYAKSGEKIHCTPIVMSSLLDDMGPFGDLDMRAQEFITKRKHLKNLFPKIDMSKILLQIRGDDERDVVVVQGNYRLYGGKNDWMFFVVIDGRVAQMKAMKGMGSCAVQVLRWSDAPFSTWGPGAAIPAMPSANTLQELGYLFLKNLAKRIDPPFSYHEDGLFNPEGGVDAGMALPRDGQSGGIEWLIPDQDLDAAMFERELLRMNVKKAMFQDKPEQAGRTPPTATQWIDERAQTDR
;
A
#
# COMPACT_ATOMS: atom_id res chain seq x y z
N MET A 1 -17.49 28.94 -7.85
CA MET A 1 -16.48 29.91 -7.36
C MET A 1 -16.02 29.41 -6.02
N ALA A 2 -14.76 28.98 -5.90
CA ALA A 2 -14.15 28.68 -4.61
C ALA A 2 -14.08 30.01 -3.84
N GLU A 3 -14.70 30.10 -2.66
CA GLU A 3 -14.44 31.18 -1.73
C GLU A 3 -12.93 31.09 -1.40
N PHE A 4 -12.17 32.10 -1.83
CA PHE A 4 -10.77 32.24 -1.48
C PHE A 4 -10.73 32.49 0.03
N HIS A 5 -10.45 31.44 0.81
CA HIS A 5 -10.03 31.63 2.19
C HIS A 5 -8.74 32.44 2.15
N ASP A 6 -8.72 33.53 2.90
CA ASP A 6 -7.55 34.39 3.03
C ASP A 6 -6.37 33.49 3.48
N ALA A 7 -5.30 33.45 2.68
CA ALA A 7 -4.14 32.58 2.88
C ALA A 7 -3.49 32.76 4.28
N ASN A 8 -3.76 33.86 4.96
CA ASN A 8 -3.25 34.17 6.31
C ASN A 8 -4.09 33.57 7.44
N THR A 9 -5.30 33.06 7.15
CA THR A 9 -6.13 32.41 8.17
C THR A 9 -5.62 31.00 8.47
N PRO A 10 -5.88 30.46 9.69
CA PRO A 10 -5.54 29.08 10.02
C PRO A 10 -6.15 28.06 9.04
N GLU A 11 -7.35 28.33 8.54
CA GLU A 11 -8.07 27.53 7.57
C GLU A 11 -7.38 27.56 6.20
N GLY A 12 -7.00 28.78 5.72
CA GLY A 12 -6.27 28.95 4.47
C GLY A 12 -4.91 28.25 4.49
N LYS A 13 -4.16 28.34 5.58
CA LYS A 13 -2.89 27.62 5.78
C LYS A 13 -3.08 26.11 5.75
N LEU A 14 -4.15 25.57 6.36
CA LEU A 14 -4.46 24.15 6.31
C LEU A 14 -4.74 23.70 4.87
N LEU A 15 -5.54 24.44 4.12
CA LEU A 15 -5.87 24.12 2.73
C LEU A 15 -4.63 24.15 1.83
N GLN A 16 -3.70 25.09 2.05
CA GLN A 16 -2.41 25.11 1.35
C GLN A 16 -1.57 23.88 1.65
N ARG A 17 -1.48 23.44 2.92
CA ARG A 17 -0.77 22.21 3.30
C ARG A 17 -1.39 20.97 2.65
N ILE A 18 -2.70 20.85 2.60
CA ILE A 18 -3.40 19.76 1.92
C ILE A 18 -3.08 19.76 0.41
N THR A 19 -3.06 20.95 -0.21
CA THR A 19 -2.73 21.08 -1.64
C THR A 19 -1.27 20.70 -1.91
N ALA A 20 -0.33 21.11 -1.06
CA ALA A 20 1.07 20.71 -1.15
C ALA A 20 1.22 19.19 -1.01
N ALA A 21 0.58 18.56 -0.02
CA ALA A 21 0.60 17.11 0.17
C ALA A 21 0.01 16.33 -1.03
N ARG A 22 -1.02 16.86 -1.70
CA ARG A 22 -1.54 16.28 -2.95
C ARG A 22 -0.53 16.40 -4.09
N SER A 23 0.15 17.54 -4.20
CA SER A 23 1.21 17.73 -5.19
C SER A 23 2.35 16.74 -4.96
N ASP A 24 2.82 16.59 -3.73
CA ASP A 24 3.88 15.63 -3.38
C ASP A 24 3.47 14.19 -3.69
N ARG A 25 2.22 13.80 -3.37
CA ARG A 25 1.67 12.50 -3.75
C ARG A 25 1.68 12.29 -5.27
N SER A 26 1.36 13.31 -6.05
CA SER A 26 1.33 13.21 -7.51
C SER A 26 2.72 13.02 -8.12
N THR A 27 3.79 13.54 -7.51
CA THR A 27 5.16 13.39 -8.02
C THR A 27 5.67 11.95 -8.01
N VAL A 28 5.21 11.14 -7.06
CA VAL A 28 5.59 9.73 -6.92
C VAL A 28 4.58 8.76 -7.54
N SER A 29 3.46 9.28 -8.05
CA SER A 29 2.32 8.46 -8.48
C SER A 29 2.67 7.45 -9.57
N SER A 30 3.50 7.80 -10.56
CA SER A 30 3.85 6.91 -11.67
C SER A 30 4.59 5.66 -11.20
N ALA A 31 5.60 5.82 -10.34
CA ALA A 31 6.39 4.71 -9.81
C ALA A 31 5.56 3.80 -8.91
N LEU A 32 4.74 4.39 -8.03
CA LEU A 32 3.92 3.64 -7.09
C LEU A 32 2.69 3.01 -7.76
N ASN A 33 2.17 3.60 -8.84
CA ASN A 33 1.14 2.97 -9.65
C ASN A 33 1.65 1.70 -10.32
N ARG A 34 2.89 1.71 -10.82
CA ARG A 34 3.51 0.50 -11.36
C ARG A 34 3.64 -0.61 -10.31
N PHE A 35 3.96 -0.23 -9.06
CA PHE A 35 3.94 -1.18 -7.95
C PHE A 35 2.51 -1.73 -7.72
N TYR A 36 1.48 -0.89 -7.72
CA TYR A 36 0.10 -1.34 -7.54
C TYR A 36 -0.37 -2.25 -8.67
N GLU A 37 -0.06 -1.93 -9.92
CA GLU A 37 -0.40 -2.75 -11.08
C GLU A 37 0.13 -4.19 -10.95
N LEU A 38 1.37 -4.34 -10.50
CA LEU A 38 2.02 -5.65 -10.41
C LEU A 38 1.78 -6.39 -9.10
N ALA A 39 1.76 -5.67 -7.97
CA ALA A 39 1.72 -6.28 -6.63
C ALA A 39 0.33 -6.29 -6.01
N LEU A 40 -0.45 -5.23 -6.20
CA LEU A 40 -1.75 -5.03 -5.57
C LEU A 40 -2.78 -4.49 -6.58
N PRO A 41 -3.10 -5.24 -7.65
CA PRO A 41 -3.93 -4.77 -8.75
C PRO A 41 -5.35 -4.37 -8.32
N PHE A 42 -5.83 -4.84 -7.16
CA PHE A 42 -7.11 -4.46 -6.56
C PHE A 42 -7.10 -3.08 -5.87
N ARG A 43 -5.92 -2.42 -5.74
CA ARG A 43 -5.82 -1.07 -5.18
C ARG A 43 -6.13 0.00 -6.22
N ALA A 44 -6.80 1.08 -5.79
CA ALA A 44 -7.02 2.23 -6.66
C ALA A 44 -5.70 2.96 -6.97
N PRO A 45 -5.54 3.52 -8.19
CA PRO A 45 -4.32 4.22 -8.56
C PRO A 45 -4.07 5.44 -7.68
N ILE A 46 -2.80 5.76 -7.51
CA ILE A 46 -2.38 6.98 -6.86
C ILE A 46 -2.51 8.11 -7.87
N SER A 47 -3.36 9.07 -7.56
CA SER A 47 -3.58 10.25 -8.39
C SER A 47 -3.68 11.51 -7.54
N SER A 48 -3.67 12.67 -8.18
CA SER A 48 -3.91 13.95 -7.48
C SER A 48 -5.31 14.04 -6.85
N THR A 49 -6.25 13.26 -7.36
CA THR A 49 -7.63 13.15 -6.87
C THR A 49 -7.97 11.70 -6.60
N VAL A 50 -8.65 11.42 -5.50
CA VAL A 50 -9.16 10.07 -5.20
C VAL A 50 -10.30 9.78 -6.17
N THR A 51 -10.15 8.73 -6.97
CA THR A 51 -11.18 8.28 -7.91
C THR A 51 -11.79 6.96 -7.45
N ARG A 52 -13.06 6.76 -7.74
CA ARG A 52 -13.85 5.56 -7.40
C ARG A 52 -13.86 4.55 -8.54
N SER A 53 -12.77 4.24 -9.17
CA SER A 53 -12.76 3.24 -10.24
C SER A 53 -12.20 1.92 -9.73
N THR A 54 -13.07 1.03 -9.26
CA THR A 54 -12.73 -0.37 -8.94
C THR A 54 -12.86 -1.31 -10.15
N GLN A 55 -13.67 -0.94 -11.12
CA GLN A 55 -14.05 -1.84 -12.22
C GLN A 55 -12.93 -2.04 -13.25
N THR A 56 -12.15 -1.01 -13.52
CA THR A 56 -11.06 -1.03 -14.52
C THR A 56 -9.89 -1.94 -14.12
N ARG A 57 -9.73 -2.26 -12.85
CA ARG A 57 -8.54 -2.97 -12.35
C ARG A 57 -8.65 -4.48 -12.29
N LEU A 58 -9.85 -5.02 -12.34
CA LEU A 58 -10.01 -6.47 -12.50
C LEU A 58 -9.60 -6.90 -13.92
N GLU A 59 -9.79 -6.03 -14.89
CA GLU A 59 -9.35 -6.24 -16.29
C GLU A 59 -7.81 -6.16 -16.42
N GLU A 60 -7.14 -5.30 -15.64
CA GLU A 60 -5.67 -5.18 -15.61
C GLU A 60 -4.96 -6.43 -15.04
N GLN A 61 -5.67 -7.32 -14.33
CA GLN A 61 -5.10 -8.59 -13.85
C GLN A 61 -4.82 -9.58 -14.99
N GLU A 62 -5.51 -9.47 -16.10
CA GLU A 62 -5.31 -10.33 -17.28
C GLU A 62 -3.92 -10.12 -17.91
N ASP A 63 -3.29 -8.96 -17.67
CA ASP A 63 -1.97 -8.62 -18.19
C ASP A 63 -0.83 -9.00 -17.23
N ILE A 64 -1.09 -9.75 -16.15
CA ILE A 64 -0.07 -10.21 -15.21
C ILE A 64 0.41 -11.61 -15.65
N PHE A 65 1.62 -11.69 -16.17
CA PHE A 65 2.24 -12.93 -16.65
C PHE A 65 3.09 -13.65 -15.59
N ASP A 66 3.45 -12.98 -14.50
CA ASP A 66 4.15 -13.57 -13.36
C ASP A 66 3.63 -12.96 -12.05
N ASP A 67 3.15 -13.82 -11.16
CA ASP A 67 2.51 -13.46 -9.88
C ASP A 67 3.46 -13.42 -8.68
N THR A 68 4.77 -13.60 -8.92
CA THR A 68 5.77 -13.70 -7.84
C THR A 68 5.77 -12.45 -6.94
N LEU A 69 5.72 -11.25 -7.52
CA LEU A 69 5.69 -10.02 -6.71
C LEU A 69 4.40 -9.93 -5.90
N GLN A 70 3.25 -10.29 -6.48
CA GLN A 70 1.96 -10.24 -5.81
C GLN A 70 1.92 -11.18 -4.59
N THR A 71 2.30 -12.44 -4.78
CA THR A 71 2.34 -13.43 -3.69
C THR A 71 3.34 -13.03 -2.61
N THR A 72 4.52 -12.55 -3.01
CA THR A 72 5.56 -12.11 -2.08
C THR A 72 5.12 -10.90 -1.25
N VAL A 73 4.38 -9.94 -1.81
CA VAL A 73 3.85 -8.79 -1.06
C VAL A 73 2.74 -9.21 -0.08
N LEU A 74 1.89 -10.17 -0.46
CA LEU A 74 0.89 -10.71 0.46
C LEU A 74 1.53 -11.42 1.66
N ASP A 75 2.54 -12.25 1.41
CA ASP A 75 3.31 -12.93 2.44
C ASP A 75 4.06 -11.94 3.35
N PHE A 76 4.68 -10.90 2.75
CA PHE A 76 5.32 -9.81 3.50
C PHE A 76 4.34 -9.13 4.45
N GLY A 77 3.14 -8.78 3.99
CA GLY A 77 2.11 -8.15 4.83
C GLY A 77 1.71 -9.02 6.02
N ALA A 78 1.54 -10.32 5.79
CA ALA A 78 1.22 -11.30 6.84
C ALA A 78 2.38 -11.44 7.85
N GLU A 79 3.63 -11.51 7.37
CA GLU A 79 4.80 -11.62 8.21
C GLU A 79 5.04 -10.36 9.06
N MET A 80 4.87 -9.16 8.48
CA MET A 80 4.96 -7.91 9.23
C MET A 80 3.92 -7.85 10.35
N MET A 81 2.70 -8.27 10.08
CA MET A 81 1.66 -8.33 11.10
C MET A 81 2.02 -9.31 12.23
N ASP A 82 2.52 -10.50 11.90
CA ASP A 82 2.91 -11.51 12.90
C ASP A 82 4.12 -11.07 13.73
N ARG A 83 5.06 -10.35 13.15
CA ARG A 83 6.25 -9.85 13.86
C ARG A 83 5.98 -8.64 14.75
N PHE A 84 5.24 -7.63 14.24
CA PHE A 84 5.03 -6.36 14.94
C PHE A 84 3.81 -6.33 15.84
N THR A 85 2.71 -6.95 15.41
CA THR A 85 1.42 -6.92 16.14
C THR A 85 0.77 -8.30 16.21
N PRO A 86 1.47 -9.34 16.76
CA PRO A 86 0.91 -10.68 16.86
C PRO A 86 -0.35 -10.70 17.72
N HIS A 87 -1.41 -11.37 17.24
CA HIS A 87 -2.68 -11.44 17.95
C HIS A 87 -2.68 -12.42 19.13
N TYR A 88 -1.73 -13.36 19.17
CA TYR A 88 -1.65 -14.44 20.16
C TYR A 88 -0.82 -14.09 21.40
N LYS A 89 0.00 -13.04 21.36
CA LYS A 89 0.84 -12.58 22.48
C LYS A 89 0.84 -11.07 22.62
N PRO A 90 1.10 -10.52 23.84
CA PRO A 90 1.36 -9.10 23.99
C PRO A 90 2.63 -8.69 23.20
N TRP A 91 2.53 -7.60 22.44
CA TRP A 91 3.59 -7.07 21.61
C TRP A 91 4.15 -5.72 22.09
N ALA A 92 3.55 -5.14 23.14
CA ALA A 92 4.02 -3.93 23.78
C ALA A 92 3.89 -4.05 25.32
N ASP A 93 4.91 -3.57 26.03
CA ASP A 93 4.93 -3.54 27.48
C ASP A 93 4.81 -2.11 28.00
N LEU A 94 3.91 -1.91 28.96
CA LEU A 94 3.78 -0.65 29.66
C LEU A 94 4.86 -0.56 30.76
N LYS A 95 5.60 0.54 30.76
CA LYS A 95 6.62 0.82 31.78
C LYS A 95 6.32 2.12 32.51
N PRO A 96 6.64 2.25 33.80
CA PRO A 96 6.47 3.51 34.52
C PRO A 96 7.42 4.57 33.94
N VAL A 97 6.91 5.79 33.74
CA VAL A 97 7.72 6.94 33.25
C VAL A 97 8.77 7.38 34.26
N LYS A 98 8.49 7.25 35.56
CA LYS A 98 9.43 7.58 36.63
C LYS A 98 9.80 6.31 37.39
N GLN A 99 11.01 6.27 37.94
CA GLN A 99 11.39 5.23 38.87
C GLN A 99 10.45 5.29 40.08
N LEU A 100 9.84 4.15 40.39
CA LEU A 100 8.97 3.99 41.54
C LEU A 100 9.82 3.74 42.79
N ASP A 101 9.48 4.40 43.89
CA ASP A 101 10.09 4.13 45.19
C ASP A 101 9.89 2.67 45.58
N SER A 102 10.83 2.12 46.35
CA SER A 102 10.80 0.71 46.78
C SER A 102 9.50 0.30 47.46
N SER A 103 8.88 1.19 48.22
CA SER A 103 7.58 1.01 48.88
C SER A 103 6.39 0.94 47.94
N GLN A 104 6.45 1.68 46.79
CA GLN A 104 5.36 1.78 45.82
C GLN A 104 5.54 0.85 44.62
N LYS A 105 6.74 0.26 44.49
CA LYS A 105 7.13 -0.52 43.28
C LYS A 105 6.20 -1.69 43.02
N LYS A 106 5.86 -2.48 44.05
CA LYS A 106 5.00 -3.67 43.92
C LYS A 106 3.58 -3.30 43.49
N ALA A 107 2.98 -2.31 44.18
CA ALA A 107 1.62 -1.85 43.85
C ALA A 107 1.54 -1.16 42.49
N GLY A 108 2.55 -0.32 42.13
CA GLY A 108 2.64 0.34 40.85
C GLY A 108 2.79 -0.62 39.67
N LEU A 109 3.62 -1.64 39.80
CA LEU A 109 3.77 -2.67 38.77
C LEU A 109 2.51 -3.52 38.59
N ALA A 110 1.80 -3.85 39.69
CA ALA A 110 0.52 -4.57 39.63
C ALA A 110 -0.54 -3.75 38.86
N LEU A 111 -0.64 -2.44 39.14
CA LEU A 111 -1.56 -1.53 38.44
C LEU A 111 -1.22 -1.40 36.96
N ILE A 112 0.06 -1.32 36.60
CA ILE A 112 0.51 -1.26 35.21
C ILE A 112 0.11 -2.52 34.46
N LYS A 113 0.32 -3.69 35.08
CA LYS A 113 -0.05 -4.98 34.51
C LYS A 113 -1.56 -5.09 34.28
N GLU A 114 -2.37 -4.72 35.26
CA GLU A 114 -3.84 -4.68 35.13
C GLU A 114 -4.27 -3.77 33.97
N ARG A 115 -3.70 -2.58 33.87
CA ARG A 115 -3.98 -1.67 32.74
C ARG A 115 -3.55 -2.23 31.40
N GLN A 116 -2.41 -2.90 31.33
CA GLN A 116 -1.95 -3.57 30.12
C GLN A 116 -2.94 -4.66 29.68
N GLU A 117 -3.42 -5.48 30.60
CA GLU A 117 -4.43 -6.52 30.33
C GLU A 117 -5.75 -5.91 29.80
N LEU A 118 -6.20 -4.80 30.39
CA LEU A 118 -7.38 -4.08 29.91
C LEU A 118 -7.19 -3.52 28.49
N ILE A 119 -6.03 -2.93 28.20
CA ILE A 119 -5.72 -2.40 26.86
C ILE A 119 -5.75 -3.54 25.81
N TYR A 120 -5.13 -4.67 26.11
CA TYR A 120 -5.15 -5.82 25.20
C TYR A 120 -6.55 -6.44 25.05
N ALA A 121 -7.36 -6.42 26.09
CA ALA A 121 -8.76 -6.85 26.01
C ALA A 121 -9.56 -5.94 25.07
N GLU A 122 -9.36 -4.61 25.14
CA GLU A 122 -10.00 -3.66 24.22
C GLU A 122 -9.47 -3.78 22.77
N ILE A 123 -8.16 -3.98 22.58
CA ILE A 123 -7.59 -4.23 21.24
C ILE A 123 -8.18 -5.52 20.64
N LYS A 124 -8.31 -6.60 21.42
CA LYS A 124 -8.91 -7.85 20.95
C LYS A 124 -10.42 -7.72 20.65
N ARG A 125 -11.12 -6.85 21.38
CA ARG A 125 -12.53 -6.55 21.13
C ARG A 125 -12.74 -5.68 19.90
N SER A 126 -11.74 -4.87 19.54
CA SER A 126 -11.75 -4.01 18.35
C SER A 126 -11.58 -4.84 17.07
N ASP A 127 -11.68 -4.18 15.92
CA ASP A 127 -11.34 -4.74 14.62
C ASP A 127 -9.89 -4.43 14.19
N PHE A 128 -9.04 -4.04 15.15
CA PHE A 128 -7.66 -3.63 14.90
C PHE A 128 -6.85 -4.68 14.12
N TYR A 129 -6.91 -5.94 14.53
CA TYR A 129 -6.13 -7.00 13.89
C TYR A 129 -6.57 -7.29 12.45
N GLU A 130 -7.88 -7.21 12.19
CA GLU A 130 -8.42 -7.39 10.84
C GLU A 130 -7.99 -6.22 9.92
N GLN A 131 -8.10 -5.01 10.43
CA GLN A 131 -7.85 -3.79 9.64
C GLN A 131 -6.36 -3.46 9.51
N SER A 132 -5.52 -3.84 10.48
CA SER A 132 -4.08 -3.56 10.45
C SER A 132 -3.31 -4.37 9.41
N SER A 133 -3.85 -5.47 8.90
CA SER A 133 -3.24 -6.24 7.80
C SER A 133 -3.11 -5.42 6.51
N GLN A 134 -4.08 -4.57 6.22
CA GLN A 134 -4.14 -3.80 4.98
C GLN A 134 -3.04 -2.74 4.82
N PRO A 135 -2.72 -1.91 5.85
CA PRO A 135 -1.59 -0.98 5.78
C PRO A 135 -0.24 -1.63 5.51
N TRP A 136 0.00 -2.85 6.03
CA TRP A 136 1.27 -3.55 5.81
C TRP A 136 1.52 -3.91 4.35
N LEU A 137 0.47 -4.18 3.57
CA LEU A 137 0.59 -4.40 2.13
C LEU A 137 1.08 -3.13 1.41
N ASP A 138 0.56 -1.97 1.81
CA ASP A 138 0.94 -0.69 1.22
C ASP A 138 2.34 -0.25 1.67
N VAL A 139 2.79 -0.64 2.86
CA VAL A 139 4.17 -0.41 3.36
C VAL A 139 5.21 -1.10 2.48
N ALA A 140 4.88 -2.21 1.82
CA ALA A 140 5.76 -2.83 0.84
C ALA A 140 6.09 -1.87 -0.33
N GLY A 141 5.17 -1.01 -0.75
CA GLY A 141 5.40 0.02 -1.77
C GLY A 141 6.08 1.27 -1.23
N SER A 142 5.61 1.79 -0.12
CA SER A 142 6.15 2.99 0.55
C SER A 142 5.63 3.10 1.98
N LYS A 143 4.35 3.36 2.16
CA LYS A 143 3.70 3.63 3.44
C LYS A 143 2.24 3.21 3.43
N GLY A 144 1.72 2.84 4.59
CA GLY A 144 0.32 2.58 4.83
C GLY A 144 -0.15 3.32 6.08
N GLY A 145 -1.44 3.42 6.30
CA GLY A 145 -1.98 4.10 7.46
C GLY A 145 -3.16 3.40 8.09
N ILE A 146 -3.46 3.78 9.32
CA ILE A 146 -4.64 3.33 10.04
C ILE A 146 -5.20 4.49 10.86
N VAL A 147 -6.52 4.66 10.81
CA VAL A 147 -7.24 5.57 11.71
C VAL A 147 -7.70 4.78 12.92
N ILE A 148 -7.27 5.22 14.09
CA ILE A 148 -7.73 4.69 15.39
C ILE A 148 -8.58 5.80 16.03
N PRO A 149 -9.91 5.74 15.90
CA PRO A 149 -10.77 6.80 16.36
C PRO A 149 -10.92 6.79 17.89
N TYR A 150 -11.32 7.91 18.44
CA TYR A 150 -11.70 8.02 19.84
C TYR A 150 -13.06 7.33 20.06
N ALA A 151 -13.08 6.26 20.85
CA ALA A 151 -14.30 5.60 21.30
C ALA A 151 -14.65 6.07 22.72
N LYS A 152 -15.95 6.09 23.04
CA LYS A 152 -16.41 6.27 24.43
C LYS A 152 -16.27 4.94 25.18
N SER A 153 -16.23 5.04 26.52
CA SER A 153 -16.23 3.85 27.36
C SER A 153 -17.41 2.94 27.01
N GLY A 154 -17.12 1.67 26.71
CA GLY A 154 -18.12 0.66 26.32
C GLY A 154 -18.42 0.59 24.82
N GLU A 155 -18.00 1.56 23.99
CA GLU A 155 -18.12 1.48 22.53
C GLU A 155 -16.96 0.64 21.95
N LYS A 156 -17.25 -0.16 20.91
CA LYS A 156 -16.22 -0.88 20.15
C LYS A 156 -15.39 0.13 19.35
N ILE A 157 -14.07 -0.04 19.39
CA ILE A 157 -13.15 0.76 18.56
C ILE A 157 -13.20 0.21 17.14
N HIS A 158 -13.59 1.03 16.17
CA HIS A 158 -13.57 0.69 14.75
C HIS A 158 -12.38 1.36 14.08
N CYS A 159 -11.38 0.57 13.73
CA CYS A 159 -10.21 1.02 13.01
C CYS A 159 -10.50 1.08 11.50
N THR A 160 -9.96 2.07 10.82
CA THR A 160 -10.10 2.20 9.36
C THR A 160 -8.71 2.18 8.72
N PRO A 161 -8.42 1.23 7.83
CA PRO A 161 -7.16 1.21 7.11
C PRO A 161 -7.13 2.37 6.10
N ILE A 162 -5.96 2.96 5.95
CA ILE A 162 -5.72 4.00 4.96
C ILE A 162 -4.73 3.44 3.93
N VAL A 163 -5.20 3.27 2.73
CA VAL A 163 -4.36 2.86 1.61
C VAL A 163 -3.43 3.99 1.18
N MET A 164 -2.29 3.66 0.63
CA MET A 164 -1.26 4.61 0.21
C MET A 164 -1.80 5.69 -0.72
N SER A 165 -2.72 5.35 -1.63
CA SER A 165 -3.37 6.30 -2.54
C SER A 165 -4.25 7.35 -1.83
N SER A 166 -4.70 7.06 -0.62
CA SER A 166 -5.55 7.96 0.19
C SER A 166 -4.80 8.76 1.23
N LEU A 167 -3.50 8.51 1.43
CA LEU A 167 -2.68 9.22 2.41
C LEU A 167 -2.28 10.62 1.91
N LEU A 168 -2.41 11.58 2.81
CA LEU A 168 -1.89 12.94 2.68
C LEU A 168 -1.09 13.26 3.92
N ASP A 169 0.17 13.50 3.77
CA ASP A 169 1.07 13.83 4.88
C ASP A 169 2.04 14.93 4.49
N ASP A 170 2.56 15.59 5.50
CA ASP A 170 3.48 16.70 5.38
C ASP A 170 4.59 16.53 6.42
N MET A 171 5.80 16.89 6.06
CA MET A 171 6.97 16.75 6.90
C MET A 171 7.16 17.98 7.79
N GLY A 172 7.46 17.72 9.04
CA GLY A 172 7.80 18.76 9.99
C GLY A 172 9.27 19.13 10.03
N PRO A 173 9.63 20.12 10.84
CA PRO A 173 11.00 20.64 10.92
C PRO A 173 12.01 19.62 11.48
N PHE A 174 11.56 18.58 12.14
CA PHE A 174 12.42 17.55 12.75
C PHE A 174 12.45 16.22 11.99
N GLY A 175 11.92 16.18 10.76
CA GLY A 175 11.86 14.96 9.96
C GLY A 175 10.68 14.02 10.29
N ASP A 176 9.89 14.35 11.31
CA ASP A 176 8.64 13.63 11.62
C ASP A 176 7.50 14.08 10.71
N LEU A 177 6.48 13.23 10.55
CA LEU A 177 5.25 13.60 9.86
C LEU A 177 4.40 14.52 10.75
N ASP A 178 4.36 15.80 10.40
CA ASP A 178 3.60 16.82 11.12
C ASP A 178 2.12 16.82 10.78
N MET A 179 1.78 16.55 9.53
CA MET A 179 0.40 16.36 9.12
C MET A 179 0.22 14.91 8.68
N ARG A 180 -0.86 14.30 9.13
CA ARG A 180 -1.25 12.94 8.76
C ARG A 180 -2.74 12.96 8.51
N ALA A 181 -3.14 12.70 7.27
CA ALA A 181 -4.52 12.79 6.88
C ALA A 181 -4.91 11.69 5.90
N GLN A 182 -6.20 11.40 5.88
CA GLN A 182 -6.84 10.52 4.92
C GLN A 182 -7.73 11.36 4.00
N GLU A 183 -7.61 11.11 2.70
CA GLU A 183 -8.53 11.62 1.69
C GLU A 183 -9.39 10.46 1.17
N PHE A 184 -10.71 10.63 1.19
CA PHE A 184 -11.63 9.62 0.69
C PHE A 184 -12.90 10.26 0.09
N ILE A 185 -13.58 9.48 -0.74
CA ILE A 185 -14.84 9.89 -1.34
C ILE A 185 -15.98 9.22 -0.61
N THR A 186 -17.00 10.00 -0.28
CA THR A 186 -18.24 9.49 0.30
C THR A 186 -19.46 10.18 -0.32
N LYS A 187 -20.63 9.55 -0.17
CA LYS A 187 -21.87 10.17 -0.62
C LYS A 187 -22.33 11.24 0.38
N ARG A 188 -22.90 12.32 -0.14
CA ARG A 188 -23.41 13.46 0.65
C ARG A 188 -24.34 13.01 1.79
N LYS A 189 -25.21 12.02 1.55
CA LYS A 189 -26.13 11.47 2.56
C LYS A 189 -25.43 10.84 3.77
N HIS A 190 -24.20 10.36 3.64
CA HIS A 190 -23.46 9.71 4.71
C HIS A 190 -22.68 10.68 5.61
N LEU A 191 -22.50 11.94 5.21
CA LEU A 191 -21.70 12.92 5.97
C LEU A 191 -22.20 13.13 7.39
N LYS A 192 -23.53 13.19 7.60
CA LYS A 192 -24.12 13.35 8.93
C LYS A 192 -23.83 12.15 9.85
N ASN A 193 -23.81 10.94 9.28
CA ASN A 193 -23.56 9.71 10.04
C ASN A 193 -22.06 9.55 10.36
N LEU A 194 -21.18 9.96 9.44
CA LEU A 194 -19.74 9.93 9.65
C LEU A 194 -19.29 10.95 10.69
N PHE A 195 -19.92 12.12 10.72
CA PHE A 195 -19.52 13.21 11.60
C PHE A 195 -20.69 13.75 12.43
N PRO A 196 -21.25 12.95 13.35
CA PRO A 196 -22.48 13.32 14.09
C PRO A 196 -22.29 14.52 15.03
N LYS A 197 -21.03 14.86 15.36
CA LYS A 197 -20.68 15.97 16.27
C LYS A 197 -20.41 17.30 15.53
N ILE A 198 -20.42 17.29 14.19
CA ILE A 198 -20.18 18.49 13.38
C ILE A 198 -21.53 19.05 12.93
N ASP A 199 -21.72 20.36 13.09
CA ASP A 199 -22.90 21.03 12.50
C ASP A 199 -22.73 21.09 10.97
N MET A 200 -23.33 20.11 10.31
CA MET A 200 -23.30 19.98 8.87
C MET A 200 -24.28 20.92 8.13
N SER A 201 -25.16 21.61 8.84
CA SER A 201 -26.25 22.40 8.23
C SER A 201 -25.72 23.45 7.27
N LYS A 202 -24.72 24.20 7.67
CA LYS A 202 -24.08 25.25 6.84
C LYS A 202 -23.30 24.64 5.65
N ILE A 203 -22.61 23.56 5.88
CA ILE A 203 -21.77 22.89 4.87
C ILE A 203 -22.66 22.25 3.80
N LEU A 204 -23.71 21.55 4.21
CA LEU A 204 -24.67 20.90 3.29
C LEU A 204 -25.45 21.91 2.44
N LEU A 205 -25.71 23.12 2.96
CA LEU A 205 -26.30 24.21 2.18
C LEU A 205 -25.34 24.74 1.09
N GLN A 206 -24.06 24.73 1.38
CA GLN A 206 -23.02 25.21 0.46
C GLN A 206 -22.62 24.14 -0.56
N ILE A 207 -22.66 22.85 -0.19
CA ILE A 207 -22.43 21.72 -1.10
C ILE A 207 -23.75 21.46 -1.85
N ARG A 208 -23.93 22.19 -2.96
CA ARG A 208 -25.10 22.00 -3.84
C ARG A 208 -25.04 20.61 -4.49
N GLY A 209 -26.15 19.94 -4.56
CA GLY A 209 -26.28 18.66 -5.25
C GLY A 209 -27.22 17.69 -4.54
N ASP A 210 -27.44 16.57 -5.20
CA ASP A 210 -28.28 15.48 -4.72
C ASP A 210 -27.59 14.69 -3.59
N ASP A 211 -28.36 13.97 -2.78
CA ASP A 211 -27.87 13.14 -1.68
C ASP A 211 -26.93 12.01 -2.14
N GLU A 212 -27.06 11.61 -3.41
CA GLU A 212 -26.17 10.62 -4.07
C GLU A 212 -24.87 11.23 -4.61
N ARG A 213 -24.71 12.55 -4.56
CA ARG A 213 -23.46 13.21 -5.00
C ARG A 213 -22.27 12.70 -4.22
N ASP A 214 -21.20 12.39 -4.95
CA ASP A 214 -19.90 12.08 -4.37
C ASP A 214 -19.21 13.36 -3.88
N VAL A 215 -18.68 13.30 -2.66
CA VAL A 215 -18.03 14.41 -1.97
C VAL A 215 -16.67 13.95 -1.47
N VAL A 216 -15.64 14.77 -1.71
CA VAL A 216 -14.29 14.52 -1.24
C VAL A 216 -14.16 14.99 0.21
N VAL A 217 -13.73 14.09 1.08
CA VAL A 217 -13.48 14.37 2.50
C VAL A 217 -12.01 14.16 2.80
N VAL A 218 -11.41 15.14 3.48
CA VAL A 218 -10.07 15.03 4.05
C VAL A 218 -10.19 15.16 5.57
N GLN A 219 -9.77 14.12 6.28
CA GLN A 219 -9.72 14.14 7.75
C GLN A 219 -8.33 13.79 8.24
N GLY A 220 -7.88 14.45 9.29
CA GLY A 220 -6.56 14.18 9.81
C GLY A 220 -6.18 15.01 11.01
N ASN A 221 -4.90 14.92 11.32
CA ASN A 221 -4.28 15.65 12.41
C ASN A 221 -3.02 16.38 11.91
N TYR A 222 -2.78 17.58 12.41
CA TYR A 222 -1.46 18.20 12.27
C TYR A 222 -0.92 18.66 13.62
N ARG A 223 0.41 18.65 13.75
CA ARG A 223 1.10 18.97 15.01
C ARG A 223 1.10 20.45 15.29
N LEU A 224 0.91 20.78 16.56
CA LEU A 224 1.02 22.15 17.09
C LEU A 224 2.32 22.29 17.88
N TYR A 225 3.07 23.34 17.58
CA TYR A 225 4.32 23.66 18.28
C TYR A 225 4.12 24.83 19.24
N GLY A 226 4.73 24.73 20.44
CA GLY A 226 4.81 25.83 21.38
C GLY A 226 3.54 26.14 22.18
N GLY A 227 2.53 25.28 22.14
CA GLY A 227 1.25 25.45 22.84
C GLY A 227 0.99 24.43 23.96
N LYS A 228 -0.19 24.54 24.58
CA LYS A 228 -0.71 23.55 25.55
C LYS A 228 -1.30 22.30 24.89
N ASN A 229 -1.54 22.35 23.59
CA ASN A 229 -2.12 21.28 22.78
C ASN A 229 -1.05 20.75 21.84
N ASP A 230 -1.07 19.46 21.58
CA ASP A 230 -0.05 18.77 20.77
C ASP A 230 -0.51 18.58 19.33
N TRP A 231 -1.81 18.39 19.11
CA TRP A 231 -2.39 18.14 17.82
C TRP A 231 -3.63 18.97 17.53
N MET A 232 -3.84 19.31 16.26
CA MET A 232 -5.09 19.86 15.74
C MET A 232 -5.75 18.80 14.88
N PHE A 233 -6.91 18.31 15.29
CA PHE A 233 -7.78 17.49 14.45
C PHE A 233 -8.54 18.38 13.47
N PHE A 234 -8.68 17.98 12.23
CA PHE A 234 -9.42 18.71 11.22
C PHE A 234 -10.24 17.79 10.30
N VAL A 235 -11.32 18.36 9.79
CA VAL A 235 -12.16 17.77 8.74
C VAL A 235 -12.40 18.83 7.68
N VAL A 236 -12.10 18.51 6.43
CA VAL A 236 -12.33 19.33 5.25
C VAL A 236 -13.25 18.56 4.32
N ILE A 237 -14.31 19.21 3.84
CA ILE A 237 -15.33 18.61 2.99
C ILE A 237 -15.45 19.45 1.73
N ASP A 238 -15.20 18.87 0.58
CA ASP A 238 -15.25 19.54 -0.74
C ASP A 238 -14.48 20.86 -0.78
N GLY A 239 -13.26 20.84 -0.18
CA GLY A 239 -12.37 22.01 -0.09
C GLY A 239 -12.74 23.06 0.98
N ARG A 240 -13.69 22.75 1.87
CA ARG A 240 -14.13 23.66 2.96
C ARG A 240 -13.85 23.06 4.31
N VAL A 241 -13.30 23.85 5.20
CA VAL A 241 -13.01 23.43 6.58
C VAL A 241 -14.33 23.29 7.36
N ALA A 242 -14.65 22.04 7.70
CA ALA A 242 -15.84 21.71 8.47
C ALA A 242 -15.60 21.78 9.98
N GLN A 243 -14.42 21.37 10.42
CA GLN A 243 -14.04 21.38 11.82
C GLN A 243 -12.53 21.53 11.99
N MET A 244 -12.14 22.28 13.02
CA MET A 244 -10.79 22.26 13.58
C MET A 244 -10.90 22.18 15.10
N LYS A 245 -10.23 21.20 15.72
CA LYS A 245 -10.28 20.98 17.17
C LYS A 245 -8.90 20.67 17.72
N ALA A 246 -8.43 21.50 18.64
CA ALA A 246 -7.17 21.29 19.35
C ALA A 246 -7.29 20.14 20.38
N MET A 247 -6.29 19.26 20.40
CA MET A 247 -6.24 18.07 21.25
C MET A 247 -4.94 18.04 22.06
N LYS A 248 -5.03 17.51 23.28
CA LYS A 248 -3.89 17.36 24.19
C LYS A 248 -3.37 15.94 24.19
N GLY A 249 -2.07 15.82 24.37
CA GLY A 249 -1.38 14.54 24.48
C GLY A 249 -0.81 14.07 23.14
N MET A 250 0.41 13.57 23.19
CA MET A 250 1.11 13.06 22.00
C MET A 250 0.34 11.91 21.33
N GLY A 251 -0.37 11.09 22.10
CA GLY A 251 -1.21 9.99 21.61
C GLY A 251 -2.59 10.42 21.07
N SER A 252 -2.90 11.70 21.01
CA SER A 252 -4.21 12.18 20.51
C SER A 252 -4.31 12.25 18.98
N CYS A 253 -3.24 11.90 18.25
CA CYS A 253 -3.29 11.73 16.80
C CYS A 253 -4.04 10.45 16.45
N ALA A 254 -5.19 10.59 15.80
CA ALA A 254 -6.00 9.43 15.41
C ALA A 254 -5.42 8.71 14.19
N VAL A 255 -4.70 9.42 13.32
CA VAL A 255 -4.10 8.87 12.11
C VAL A 255 -2.69 8.40 12.40
N GLN A 256 -2.45 7.10 12.29
CA GLN A 256 -1.13 6.50 12.39
C GLN A 256 -0.64 6.11 11.00
N VAL A 257 0.59 6.52 10.66
CA VAL A 257 1.22 6.20 9.37
C VAL A 257 2.41 5.30 9.63
N LEU A 258 2.44 4.18 8.94
CA LEU A 258 3.52 3.20 8.93
C LEU A 258 4.38 3.45 7.70
N ARG A 259 5.69 3.57 7.86
CA ARG A 259 6.66 3.73 6.78
C ARG A 259 7.72 2.64 6.88
N TRP A 260 8.14 2.11 5.73
CA TRP A 260 9.23 1.15 5.69
C TRP A 260 10.57 1.83 5.97
N SER A 261 10.83 2.92 5.27
CA SER A 261 12.05 3.70 5.43
C SER A 261 11.75 5.20 5.43
N ASP A 262 12.62 5.96 6.09
CA ASP A 262 12.59 7.41 6.06
C ASP A 262 13.48 7.90 4.90
N ALA A 263 12.91 8.72 4.02
CA ALA A 263 13.68 9.44 3.03
C ALA A 263 13.98 10.85 3.54
N PRO A 264 15.24 11.31 3.54
CA PRO A 264 15.54 12.68 3.90
C PRO A 264 14.75 13.67 3.06
N PHE A 265 14.10 14.62 3.71
CA PHE A 265 13.32 15.70 3.06
C PHE A 265 12.13 15.25 2.21
N SER A 266 11.69 13.99 2.33
CA SER A 266 10.51 13.48 1.63
C SER A 266 9.61 12.69 2.57
N THR A 267 8.30 12.87 2.42
CA THR A 267 7.31 12.03 3.11
C THR A 267 7.20 10.64 2.49
N TRP A 268 7.75 10.46 1.27
CA TRP A 268 7.67 9.25 0.46
C TRP A 268 9.03 8.54 0.42
N GLY A 269 9.26 7.62 1.36
CA GLY A 269 10.41 6.71 1.34
C GLY A 269 10.14 5.47 0.48
N PRO A 270 11.18 4.81 -0.04
CA PRO A 270 11.03 3.54 -0.75
C PRO A 270 10.57 2.45 0.21
N GLY A 271 9.57 1.66 -0.21
CA GLY A 271 9.14 0.45 0.47
C GLY A 271 10.05 -0.74 0.18
N ALA A 272 9.80 -1.85 0.87
CA ALA A 272 10.60 -3.08 0.73
C ALA A 272 10.57 -3.68 -0.68
N ALA A 273 9.46 -3.50 -1.42
CA ALA A 273 9.30 -4.03 -2.78
C ALA A 273 9.96 -3.17 -3.86
N ILE A 274 10.29 -1.90 -3.59
CA ILE A 274 10.84 -1.00 -4.61
C ILE A 274 12.15 -1.53 -5.21
N PRO A 275 13.11 -2.08 -4.43
CA PRO A 275 14.31 -2.71 -4.99
C PRO A 275 14.02 -3.94 -5.85
N ALA A 276 12.90 -4.62 -5.65
CA ALA A 276 12.49 -5.78 -6.43
C ALA A 276 11.80 -5.42 -7.77
N MET A 277 11.34 -4.17 -7.93
CA MET A 277 10.58 -3.73 -9.11
C MET A 277 11.29 -3.96 -10.45
N PRO A 278 12.61 -3.72 -10.61
CA PRO A 278 13.30 -4.02 -11.86
C PRO A 278 13.20 -5.51 -12.24
N SER A 279 13.47 -6.41 -11.28
CA SER A 279 13.37 -7.86 -11.50
C SER A 279 11.92 -8.28 -11.80
N ALA A 280 10.94 -7.70 -11.12
CA ALA A 280 9.52 -7.98 -11.35
C ALA A 280 9.06 -7.51 -12.75
N ASN A 281 9.48 -6.33 -13.21
CA ASN A 281 9.19 -5.87 -14.57
C ASN A 281 9.79 -6.81 -15.63
N THR A 282 11.05 -7.21 -15.45
CA THR A 282 11.70 -8.18 -16.37
C THR A 282 10.98 -9.52 -16.37
N LEU A 283 10.50 -10.00 -15.21
CA LEU A 283 9.69 -11.23 -15.11
C LEU A 283 8.39 -11.14 -15.89
N GLN A 284 7.70 -10.01 -15.87
CA GLN A 284 6.47 -9.80 -16.66
C GLN A 284 6.77 -9.89 -18.16
N GLU A 285 7.83 -9.23 -18.60
CA GLU A 285 8.23 -9.24 -20.01
C GLU A 285 8.67 -10.65 -20.47
N LEU A 286 9.50 -11.32 -19.68
CA LEU A 286 9.90 -12.71 -19.96
C LEU A 286 8.71 -13.66 -19.97
N GLY A 287 7.77 -13.50 -19.03
CA GLY A 287 6.53 -14.29 -19.00
C GLY A 287 5.70 -14.11 -20.27
N TYR A 288 5.50 -12.89 -20.69
CA TYR A 288 4.80 -12.58 -21.95
C TYR A 288 5.51 -13.20 -23.17
N LEU A 289 6.83 -12.98 -23.31
CA LEU A 289 7.61 -13.50 -24.43
C LEU A 289 7.63 -15.04 -24.44
N PHE A 290 7.71 -15.66 -23.26
CA PHE A 290 7.65 -17.11 -23.11
C PHE A 290 6.32 -17.67 -23.60
N LEU A 291 5.19 -17.08 -23.18
CA LEU A 291 3.87 -17.51 -23.65
C LEU A 291 3.68 -17.30 -25.15
N LYS A 292 4.17 -16.18 -25.67
CA LYS A 292 4.15 -15.90 -27.12
C LYS A 292 4.99 -16.91 -27.93
N ASN A 293 6.14 -17.30 -27.39
CA ASN A 293 6.98 -18.36 -28.02
C ASN A 293 6.30 -19.73 -27.94
N LEU A 294 5.72 -20.05 -26.77
CA LEU A 294 4.98 -21.28 -26.57
C LEU A 294 3.79 -21.40 -27.53
N ALA A 295 3.04 -20.31 -27.73
CA ALA A 295 1.96 -20.26 -28.71
C ALA A 295 2.45 -20.59 -30.13
N LYS A 296 3.60 -20.03 -30.55
CA LYS A 296 4.21 -20.33 -31.84
C LYS A 296 4.75 -21.77 -31.97
N ARG A 297 5.07 -22.43 -30.86
CA ARG A 297 5.45 -23.84 -30.86
C ARG A 297 4.25 -24.79 -30.93
N ILE A 298 3.13 -24.41 -30.31
CA ILE A 298 1.88 -25.19 -30.32
C ILE A 298 1.20 -25.07 -31.68
N ASP A 299 1.15 -23.84 -32.21
CA ASP A 299 0.58 -23.54 -33.52
C ASP A 299 1.65 -22.82 -34.38
N PRO A 300 2.59 -23.55 -34.97
CA PRO A 300 3.70 -22.93 -35.66
C PRO A 300 3.25 -22.24 -36.95
N PRO A 301 3.79 -21.06 -37.26
CA PRO A 301 3.58 -20.42 -38.52
C PRO A 301 4.21 -21.28 -39.63
N PHE A 302 3.64 -21.25 -40.81
CA PHE A 302 4.12 -22.02 -41.93
C PHE A 302 4.31 -21.14 -43.17
N SER A 303 5.28 -21.49 -43.96
CA SER A 303 5.49 -20.88 -45.27
C SER A 303 4.91 -21.73 -46.37
N TYR A 304 4.32 -21.09 -47.38
CA TYR A 304 3.81 -21.72 -48.58
C TYR A 304 4.26 -20.94 -49.85
N HIS A 305 4.31 -21.63 -50.96
CA HIS A 305 4.70 -20.98 -52.19
C HIS A 305 3.57 -20.22 -52.85
N GLU A 306 3.76 -18.92 -53.01
CA GLU A 306 2.86 -18.04 -53.74
C GLU A 306 3.66 -16.84 -54.28
N ASP A 307 3.24 -16.28 -55.44
CA ASP A 307 3.86 -15.12 -56.05
C ASP A 307 3.53 -13.80 -55.30
N GLY A 308 3.16 -13.86 -54.03
CA GLY A 308 2.72 -12.75 -53.22
C GLY A 308 3.85 -12.00 -52.51
N LEU A 309 3.68 -10.71 -52.35
CA LEU A 309 4.57 -9.86 -51.54
C LEU A 309 4.26 -10.04 -50.05
N PHE A 310 5.27 -10.47 -49.29
CA PHE A 310 5.18 -10.49 -47.81
C PHE A 310 5.32 -9.09 -47.25
N ASN A 311 4.35 -8.67 -46.38
CA ASN A 311 4.47 -7.44 -45.62
C ASN A 311 5.16 -7.74 -44.27
N PRO A 312 6.42 -7.35 -44.05
CA PRO A 312 7.15 -7.63 -42.82
C PRO A 312 6.72 -6.76 -41.64
N GLU A 313 5.95 -5.67 -41.86
CA GLU A 313 5.57 -4.73 -40.81
C GLU A 313 4.61 -5.34 -39.77
N GLY A 314 3.85 -6.37 -40.15
CA GLY A 314 2.90 -7.06 -39.24
C GLY A 314 3.56 -8.08 -38.30
N GLY A 315 4.85 -8.41 -38.47
CA GLY A 315 5.50 -9.48 -37.72
C GLY A 315 5.01 -10.89 -38.13
N VAL A 316 5.36 -11.90 -37.35
CA VAL A 316 4.96 -13.30 -37.55
C VAL A 316 4.26 -13.81 -36.31
N ASP A 317 2.96 -14.06 -36.39
CA ASP A 317 2.14 -14.60 -35.31
C ASP A 317 1.97 -16.14 -35.39
N ALA A 318 1.46 -16.75 -34.30
CA ALA A 318 1.14 -18.16 -34.25
C ALA A 318 0.08 -18.53 -35.30
N GLY A 319 0.25 -19.65 -35.99
CA GLY A 319 -0.67 -20.11 -37.02
C GLY A 319 -0.68 -19.32 -38.33
N MET A 320 0.22 -18.33 -38.47
CA MET A 320 0.25 -17.43 -39.63
C MET A 320 0.80 -18.17 -40.88
N ALA A 321 0.10 -18.01 -41.98
CA ALA A 321 0.56 -18.49 -43.28
C ALA A 321 1.40 -17.40 -43.99
N LEU A 322 2.66 -17.71 -44.32
CA LEU A 322 3.61 -16.76 -44.90
C LEU A 322 3.87 -17.14 -46.38
N PRO A 323 3.60 -16.24 -47.34
CA PRO A 323 3.95 -16.47 -48.74
C PRO A 323 5.48 -16.41 -48.91
N ARG A 324 6.05 -17.37 -49.66
CA ARG A 324 7.48 -17.44 -49.98
C ARG A 324 7.65 -17.53 -51.49
N ASP A 325 8.57 -16.75 -52.04
CA ASP A 325 8.96 -16.82 -53.45
C ASP A 325 9.92 -18.02 -53.66
N GLY A 326 9.61 -18.87 -54.65
CA GLY A 326 10.47 -20.00 -54.96
C GLY A 326 9.81 -21.04 -55.86
N GLN A 327 10.61 -21.68 -56.72
CA GLN A 327 10.10 -22.56 -57.81
C GLN A 327 9.67 -23.98 -57.42
N SER A 328 9.93 -24.46 -56.22
CA SER A 328 9.38 -25.74 -55.74
C SER A 328 9.62 -25.96 -54.24
N GLY A 329 8.59 -26.29 -53.53
CA GLY A 329 8.64 -26.70 -52.14
C GLY A 329 7.25 -26.87 -51.60
N GLY A 330 7.07 -27.78 -50.65
CA GLY A 330 5.83 -27.92 -49.89
C GLY A 330 5.70 -26.87 -48.79
N ILE A 331 4.70 -27.05 -47.96
CA ILE A 331 4.53 -26.27 -46.72
C ILE A 331 5.74 -26.53 -45.81
N GLU A 332 6.40 -25.47 -45.36
CA GLU A 332 7.51 -25.53 -44.42
C GLU A 332 7.09 -24.86 -43.09
N TRP A 333 7.17 -25.62 -42.02
CA TRP A 333 6.83 -25.11 -40.67
C TRP A 333 8.00 -24.33 -40.08
N LEU A 334 7.73 -23.10 -39.62
CA LEU A 334 8.74 -22.23 -39.02
C LEU A 334 8.72 -22.41 -37.52
N ILE A 335 9.30 -23.48 -37.03
CA ILE A 335 9.37 -23.77 -35.58
C ILE A 335 10.53 -22.97 -34.97
N PRO A 336 10.30 -22.14 -33.93
CA PRO A 336 11.39 -21.46 -33.27
C PRO A 336 12.34 -22.45 -32.59
N ASP A 337 13.61 -22.45 -33.01
CA ASP A 337 14.68 -23.24 -32.40
C ASP A 337 15.40 -22.42 -31.32
N GLN A 338 14.67 -22.10 -30.23
CA GLN A 338 15.23 -21.37 -29.10
C GLN A 338 15.34 -22.30 -27.89
N ASP A 339 16.47 -22.17 -27.19
CA ASP A 339 16.70 -22.87 -25.92
C ASP A 339 15.84 -22.23 -24.83
N LEU A 340 14.74 -22.87 -24.47
CA LEU A 340 13.84 -22.42 -23.41
C LEU A 340 14.41 -22.68 -22.02
N ASP A 341 15.40 -23.57 -21.87
CA ASP A 341 15.96 -23.94 -20.58
C ASP A 341 16.74 -22.77 -19.96
N ALA A 342 17.50 -22.02 -20.78
CA ALA A 342 18.18 -20.82 -20.34
C ALA A 342 17.20 -19.74 -19.88
N ALA A 343 16.10 -19.54 -20.59
CA ALA A 343 15.05 -18.58 -20.22
C ALA A 343 14.31 -18.99 -18.93
N MET A 344 14.07 -20.29 -18.74
CA MET A 344 13.48 -20.82 -17.51
C MET A 344 14.41 -20.64 -16.30
N PHE A 345 15.71 -20.87 -16.47
CA PHE A 345 16.71 -20.67 -15.43
C PHE A 345 16.80 -19.18 -15.03
N GLU A 346 16.84 -18.26 -16.00
CA GLU A 346 16.86 -16.82 -15.73
C GLU A 346 15.58 -16.37 -15.01
N ARG A 347 14.43 -16.91 -15.39
CA ARG A 347 13.16 -16.64 -14.73
C ARG A 347 13.17 -17.06 -13.26
N GLU A 348 13.69 -18.23 -12.94
CA GLU A 348 13.80 -18.69 -11.54
C GLU A 348 14.80 -17.83 -10.74
N LEU A 349 15.91 -17.40 -11.34
CA LEU A 349 16.86 -16.49 -10.69
C LEU A 349 16.20 -15.14 -10.36
N LEU A 350 15.43 -14.57 -11.28
CA LEU A 350 14.70 -13.32 -11.05
C LEU A 350 13.62 -13.47 -9.96
N ARG A 351 12.92 -14.60 -9.92
CA ARG A 351 11.98 -14.92 -8.84
C ARG A 351 12.65 -14.98 -7.47
N MET A 352 13.80 -15.63 -7.39
CA MET A 352 14.60 -15.64 -6.16
C MET A 352 15.04 -14.24 -5.76
N ASN A 353 15.44 -13.40 -6.71
CA ASN A 353 15.82 -12.01 -6.43
C ASN A 353 14.65 -11.19 -5.88
N VAL A 354 13.44 -11.35 -6.40
CA VAL A 354 12.23 -10.71 -5.86
C VAL A 354 11.98 -11.15 -4.42
N LYS A 355 11.98 -12.46 -4.15
CA LYS A 355 11.79 -13.01 -2.81
C LYS A 355 12.86 -12.52 -1.83
N LYS A 356 14.12 -12.50 -2.25
CA LYS A 356 15.25 -12.03 -1.42
C LYS A 356 15.12 -10.55 -1.08
N ALA A 357 14.74 -9.71 -2.02
CA ALA A 357 14.53 -8.28 -1.78
C ALA A 357 13.41 -8.00 -0.75
N MET A 358 12.44 -8.91 -0.65
CA MET A 358 11.33 -8.84 0.30
C MET A 358 11.57 -9.66 1.59
N PHE A 359 12.81 -10.05 1.88
CA PHE A 359 13.20 -10.83 3.07
C PHE A 359 12.50 -12.18 3.20
N GLN A 360 12.08 -12.77 2.08
CA GLN A 360 11.40 -14.07 2.04
C GLN A 360 12.28 -15.18 1.47
N ASP A 361 13.59 -14.94 1.43
CA ASP A 361 14.57 -15.95 1.07
C ASP A 361 14.68 -16.94 2.23
N LYS A 362 13.79 -17.92 2.24
CA LYS A 362 13.92 -19.05 3.14
C LYS A 362 14.87 -20.03 2.49
N PRO A 363 16.02 -20.35 3.10
CA PRO A 363 16.93 -21.32 2.53
C PRO A 363 16.16 -22.63 2.28
N GLU A 364 16.18 -23.09 1.03
CA GLU A 364 15.59 -24.39 0.68
C GLU A 364 16.34 -25.47 1.46
N GLN A 365 15.60 -26.29 2.18
CA GLN A 365 16.17 -27.40 2.91
C GLN A 365 16.74 -28.40 1.91
N ALA A 366 18.06 -28.39 1.73
CA ALA A 366 18.76 -29.39 0.95
C ALA A 366 18.73 -30.72 1.71
N GLY A 367 17.66 -31.50 1.57
CA GLY A 367 17.56 -32.84 2.06
C GLY A 367 16.26 -33.20 2.77
N ARG A 368 16.04 -34.50 2.97
CA ARG A 368 14.86 -35.06 3.66
C ARG A 368 14.90 -34.97 5.19
N THR A 369 15.98 -34.46 5.78
CA THR A 369 16.16 -34.39 7.23
C THR A 369 15.67 -33.03 7.72
N PRO A 370 14.73 -32.98 8.69
CA PRO A 370 14.29 -31.69 9.26
C PRO A 370 15.48 -30.96 9.88
N PRO A 371 15.57 -29.63 9.76
CA PRO A 371 16.66 -28.85 10.32
C PRO A 371 16.77 -29.05 11.84
N THR A 372 17.97 -29.04 12.34
CA THR A 372 18.21 -29.09 13.80
C THR A 372 17.76 -27.78 14.44
N ALA A 373 17.44 -27.82 15.73
CA ALA A 373 17.02 -26.63 16.48
C ALA A 373 18.04 -25.47 16.35
N THR A 374 19.34 -25.77 16.24
CA THR A 374 20.40 -24.78 16.04
C THR A 374 20.33 -24.15 14.65
N GLN A 375 20.10 -24.94 13.61
CA GLN A 375 19.91 -24.42 12.24
C GLN A 375 18.66 -23.52 12.15
N TRP A 376 17.57 -23.90 12.80
CA TRP A 376 16.38 -23.05 12.90
C TRP A 376 16.64 -21.71 13.59
N ILE A 377 17.46 -21.69 14.63
CA ILE A 377 17.86 -20.47 15.35
C ILE A 377 18.76 -19.59 14.47
N ASP A 378 19.72 -20.18 13.76
CA ASP A 378 20.62 -19.45 12.87
C ASP A 378 19.90 -18.89 11.65
N GLU A 379 18.98 -19.65 11.04
CA GLU A 379 18.13 -19.21 9.95
C GLU A 379 17.22 -18.03 10.38
N ARG A 380 16.65 -18.13 11.58
CA ARG A 380 15.85 -17.05 12.16
C ARG A 380 16.70 -15.79 12.43
N ALA A 381 17.91 -15.94 12.93
CA ALA A 381 18.82 -14.83 13.17
C ALA A 381 19.31 -14.15 11.88
N GLN A 382 19.37 -14.88 10.76
CA GLN A 382 19.67 -14.31 9.42
C GLN A 382 18.48 -13.58 8.83
N THR A 383 17.27 -14.03 9.11
CA THR A 383 16.03 -13.39 8.64
C THR A 383 15.65 -12.16 9.49
N ASP A 384 16.15 -12.06 10.72
CA ASP A 384 15.92 -10.94 11.65
C ASP A 384 16.92 -9.76 11.47
N ARG A 385 17.80 -9.81 10.47
CA ARG A 385 18.71 -8.72 10.08
C ARG A 385 18.05 -7.80 9.05
#